data_ad0397bfce342bab6a3846b12dff5e7f
#
_entry.id   ad0397bfce342bab6a3846b12dff5e7f
#
_cell.length_a   1.000
_cell.length_b   1.000
_cell.length_c   1.000
_cell.angle_alpha   90.00
_cell.angle_beta   90.00
_cell.angle_gamma   90.00
#
_symmetry.space_group_name_H-M   'P 1'
#
loop_
_entity.id
_entity.type
_entity.pdbx_description
1 polymer ?
#
loop_
_entity_poly.entity_id
_entity_poly.type
_entity_poly.pdbx_seq_one_letter_code
_entity_poly.pdbx_strand_id
1 'polypeptide(L)'
;RPYNIQVYMSVNFSSPAILGDLEDSDPLRDEVRQWWEKKVDEIYDEIPDFGGFLVKANSEGQPGPQDYGRTHADGANMLADVLAPYNGIVMWRAFVYAPSGDDRAKQAYNEFKPLDGEFRENVIVQVKNGPVDFQPREPYSPLFGVMKETPLMVEFQITQEYLGFSDHLAYLPVLQKECLDSDTYAKGPGSTVAKATDGSLYDQKYSAIAGVSNVGRDTNWTGHHFAQANWYAFGRLAWDHSLKSDNLAREWVKMTFSHNSDFLKPVVNMMMRSREAVVDYMTPLGLHHLMGWSHHYGPEGGSGGEGPRCGWLPNYYHKAGKDGIGFDRSESGSNAVDQYYEPVGSMYNNPETCPENLLLWFHHLPWDYVMDSGLPLWDELVYHYYHGVEEVRLMQKKWDRLQGMIDKERFEHVQYKLKVQAEDAIWWRDACVLYFQTFSEMAIPSELERPVHDLEELKQLEFDMTHHN
;
A
#
# COMPACT_ATOMS: atom_id res chain seq x y z
N ARG A 1 25.60 -0.86 15.02
CA ARG A 1 26.15 -1.65 16.16
C ARG A 1 25.71 -1.14 17.53
N PRO A 2 25.84 0.16 17.90
CA PRO A 2 25.44 0.63 19.24
C PRO A 2 23.96 0.40 19.57
N TYR A 3 23.11 0.30 18.56
CA TYR A 3 21.65 0.16 18.68
C TYR A 3 21.15 -1.24 18.33
N ASN A 4 22.04 -2.22 18.15
CA ASN A 4 21.71 -3.58 17.73
C ASN A 4 20.94 -3.62 16.38
N ILE A 5 21.32 -2.73 15.45
CA ILE A 5 20.75 -2.65 14.10
C ILE A 5 21.71 -3.35 13.14
N GLN A 6 21.19 -4.28 12.36
CA GLN A 6 21.92 -4.94 11.27
C GLN A 6 21.60 -4.26 9.94
N VAL A 7 22.56 -4.34 9.02
CA VAL A 7 22.41 -3.84 7.65
C VAL A 7 22.03 -5.00 6.74
N TYR A 8 21.02 -4.77 5.90
CA TYR A 8 20.62 -5.66 4.83
C TYR A 8 20.82 -4.92 3.50
N MET A 9 21.18 -5.65 2.46
CA MET A 9 21.39 -5.08 1.13
C MET A 9 20.27 -5.51 0.19
N SER A 10 19.68 -4.55 -0.49
CA SER A 10 18.79 -4.86 -1.63
C SER A 10 19.65 -5.22 -2.84
N VAL A 11 19.44 -6.39 -3.41
CA VAL A 11 20.24 -6.89 -4.53
C VAL A 11 19.38 -7.09 -5.78
N ASN A 12 20.00 -6.85 -6.92
CA ASN A 12 19.41 -7.25 -8.22
C ASN A 12 19.72 -8.73 -8.44
N PHE A 13 18.68 -9.51 -8.78
CA PHE A 13 18.79 -10.95 -9.01
C PHE A 13 19.78 -11.28 -10.15
N SER A 14 19.88 -10.42 -11.18
CA SER A 14 20.82 -10.56 -12.29
C SER A 14 22.23 -10.06 -12.03
N SER A 15 22.61 -9.78 -10.80
CA SER A 15 23.98 -9.32 -10.47
C SER A 15 25.08 -10.24 -11.01
N PRO A 16 24.96 -11.59 -11.02
CA PRO A 16 25.97 -12.46 -11.62
C PRO A 16 26.24 -12.18 -13.09
N ALA A 17 25.18 -11.98 -13.90
CA ALA A 17 25.33 -11.65 -15.32
C ALA A 17 25.83 -10.21 -15.53
N ILE A 18 25.37 -9.27 -14.71
CA ILE A 18 25.67 -7.83 -14.90
C ILE A 18 27.07 -7.47 -14.40
N LEU A 19 27.47 -8.03 -13.25
CA LEU A 19 28.72 -7.68 -12.54
C LEU A 19 29.76 -8.80 -12.56
N GLY A 20 29.36 -10.03 -12.86
CA GLY A 20 30.20 -11.22 -12.81
C GLY A 20 30.67 -11.74 -14.17
N ASP A 21 30.27 -11.07 -15.27
CA ASP A 21 30.53 -11.50 -16.65
C ASP A 21 30.04 -12.94 -16.92
N LEU A 22 29.05 -13.44 -16.18
CA LEU A 22 28.43 -14.74 -16.45
C LEU A 22 27.39 -14.62 -17.58
N GLU A 23 27.14 -15.72 -18.27
CA GLU A 23 26.19 -15.80 -19.38
C GLU A 23 24.75 -15.43 -18.94
N ASP A 24 24.38 -15.85 -17.74
CA ASP A 24 23.05 -15.64 -17.14
C ASP A 24 23.12 -15.63 -15.60
N SER A 25 21.94 -15.63 -14.96
CA SER A 25 21.78 -15.68 -13.50
C SER A 25 20.84 -16.82 -13.08
N ASP A 26 20.79 -17.94 -13.85
CA ASP A 26 20.00 -19.12 -13.47
C ASP A 26 20.42 -19.63 -12.09
N PRO A 27 19.53 -19.64 -11.07
CA PRO A 27 19.87 -19.98 -9.69
C PRO A 27 20.32 -21.43 -9.50
N LEU A 28 20.10 -22.31 -10.47
CA LEU A 28 20.52 -23.72 -10.40
C LEU A 28 21.86 -23.98 -11.08
N ARG A 29 22.52 -22.96 -11.67
CA ARG A 29 23.87 -23.10 -12.23
C ARG A 29 24.93 -22.96 -11.13
N ASP A 30 25.85 -23.89 -11.09
CA ASP A 30 26.97 -23.90 -10.12
C ASP A 30 27.81 -22.61 -10.19
N GLU A 31 28.05 -22.07 -11.40
CA GLU A 31 28.82 -20.84 -11.60
C GLU A 31 28.15 -19.62 -10.96
N VAL A 32 26.82 -19.52 -11.06
CA VAL A 32 26.01 -18.45 -10.46
C VAL A 32 26.06 -18.55 -8.94
N ARG A 33 25.90 -19.77 -8.41
CA ARG A 33 26.00 -20.03 -6.98
C ARG A 33 27.40 -19.70 -6.43
N GLN A 34 28.47 -20.14 -7.08
CA GLN A 34 29.85 -19.84 -6.68
C GLN A 34 30.17 -18.35 -6.72
N TRP A 35 29.60 -17.62 -7.70
CA TRP A 35 29.71 -16.16 -7.75
C TRP A 35 29.11 -15.51 -6.50
N TRP A 36 27.89 -15.92 -6.12
CA TRP A 36 27.23 -15.41 -4.92
C TRP A 36 27.97 -15.84 -3.63
N GLU A 37 28.47 -17.09 -3.52
CA GLU A 37 29.29 -17.56 -2.40
C GLU A 37 30.49 -16.61 -2.18
N LYS A 38 31.23 -16.35 -3.25
CA LYS A 38 32.39 -15.45 -3.19
C LYS A 38 31.97 -14.02 -2.78
N LYS A 39 30.86 -13.49 -3.28
CA LYS A 39 30.40 -12.14 -2.94
C LYS A 39 29.90 -12.05 -1.50
N VAL A 40 29.27 -13.07 -1.01
CA VAL A 40 28.84 -13.16 0.40
C VAL A 40 30.06 -13.21 1.32
N ASP A 41 31.07 -14.00 1.02
CA ASP A 41 32.34 -14.04 1.78
C ASP A 41 32.98 -12.63 1.82
N GLU A 42 33.13 -11.97 0.68
CA GLU A 42 33.68 -10.61 0.59
C GLU A 42 32.86 -9.60 1.46
N ILE A 43 31.52 -9.71 1.49
CA ILE A 43 30.66 -8.84 2.31
C ILE A 43 30.87 -9.11 3.81
N TYR A 44 30.91 -10.37 4.24
CA TYR A 44 31.09 -10.70 5.67
C TYR A 44 32.50 -10.43 6.17
N ASP A 45 33.53 -10.47 5.31
CA ASP A 45 34.85 -10.00 5.65
C ASP A 45 34.87 -8.51 6.02
N GLU A 46 34.11 -7.69 5.31
CA GLU A 46 34.01 -6.24 5.55
C GLU A 46 32.97 -5.89 6.64
N ILE A 47 31.87 -6.62 6.69
CA ILE A 47 30.72 -6.39 7.58
C ILE A 47 30.34 -7.68 8.31
N PRO A 48 31.07 -8.06 9.36
CA PRO A 48 30.89 -9.37 10.04
C PRO A 48 29.49 -9.59 10.66
N ASP A 49 28.74 -8.53 10.91
CA ASP A 49 27.37 -8.55 11.44
C ASP A 49 26.31 -8.18 10.35
N PHE A 50 26.64 -8.41 9.08
CA PHE A 50 25.69 -8.22 7.98
C PHE A 50 24.48 -9.13 8.13
N GLY A 51 23.26 -8.58 7.92
CA GLY A 51 22.01 -9.31 8.18
C GLY A 51 21.57 -10.21 7.03
N GLY A 52 21.86 -9.84 5.78
CA GLY A 52 21.43 -10.59 4.62
C GLY A 52 20.89 -9.74 3.47
N PHE A 53 20.11 -10.35 2.60
CA PHE A 53 19.62 -9.72 1.37
C PHE A 53 18.12 -9.47 1.38
N LEU A 54 17.72 -8.35 0.77
CA LEU A 54 16.37 -8.08 0.30
C LEU A 54 16.33 -8.24 -1.22
N VAL A 55 15.35 -8.98 -1.74
CA VAL A 55 15.24 -9.26 -3.18
C VAL A 55 13.86 -8.92 -3.69
N LYS A 56 13.81 -8.11 -4.76
CA LYS A 56 12.65 -7.90 -5.62
C LYS A 56 13.00 -8.53 -6.98
N ALA A 57 12.34 -9.61 -7.35
CA ALA A 57 12.61 -10.36 -8.56
C ALA A 57 11.37 -10.44 -9.45
N ASN A 58 11.57 -10.59 -10.76
CA ASN A 58 10.52 -10.74 -11.78
C ASN A 58 9.44 -9.62 -11.73
N SER A 59 9.88 -8.37 -11.61
CA SER A 59 8.99 -7.23 -11.45
C SER A 59 9.57 -5.97 -12.09
N GLU A 60 8.72 -5.20 -12.78
CA GLU A 60 9.08 -3.89 -13.38
C GLU A 60 10.32 -3.94 -14.26
N GLY A 61 10.46 -5.00 -15.06
CA GLY A 61 11.63 -5.22 -15.93
C GLY A 61 12.88 -5.68 -15.19
N GLN A 62 12.80 -5.93 -13.88
CA GLN A 62 13.87 -6.59 -13.14
C GLN A 62 13.79 -8.11 -13.37
N PRO A 63 14.89 -8.75 -13.76
CA PRO A 63 14.89 -10.19 -14.01
C PRO A 63 14.66 -10.97 -12.71
N GLY A 64 14.15 -12.18 -12.89
CA GLY A 64 13.89 -13.11 -11.80
C GLY A 64 14.14 -14.57 -12.20
N PRO A 65 13.94 -15.51 -11.27
CA PRO A 65 14.09 -16.94 -11.55
C PRO A 65 13.23 -17.43 -12.72
N GLN A 66 12.06 -16.82 -12.92
CA GLN A 66 11.11 -17.20 -13.95
C GLN A 66 11.65 -17.01 -15.37
N ASP A 67 12.57 -16.07 -15.58
CA ASP A 67 13.24 -15.86 -16.87
C ASP A 67 14.08 -17.09 -17.29
N TYR A 68 14.43 -17.93 -16.31
CA TYR A 68 15.17 -19.18 -16.51
C TYR A 68 14.27 -20.43 -16.34
N GLY A 69 12.96 -20.28 -16.27
CA GLY A 69 12.03 -21.37 -16.01
C GLY A 69 12.11 -21.94 -14.59
N ARG A 70 12.54 -21.13 -13.62
CA ARG A 70 12.67 -21.49 -12.19
C ARG A 70 11.58 -20.82 -11.36
N THR A 71 11.40 -21.31 -10.14
CA THR A 71 10.44 -20.77 -9.18
C THR A 71 11.06 -19.66 -8.33
N HIS A 72 10.21 -18.89 -7.64
CA HIS A 72 10.67 -17.96 -6.61
C HIS A 72 11.46 -18.67 -5.49
N ALA A 73 11.05 -19.90 -5.15
CA ALA A 73 11.76 -20.69 -4.14
C ALA A 73 13.17 -21.08 -4.62
N ASP A 74 13.36 -21.45 -5.89
CA ASP A 74 14.70 -21.75 -6.43
C ASP A 74 15.65 -20.55 -6.29
N GLY A 75 15.15 -19.35 -6.65
CA GLY A 75 15.94 -18.13 -6.55
C GLY A 75 16.26 -17.73 -5.09
N ALA A 76 15.27 -17.79 -4.22
CA ALA A 76 15.43 -17.45 -2.82
C ALA A 76 16.36 -18.45 -2.11
N ASN A 77 16.21 -19.75 -2.40
CA ASN A 77 16.98 -20.81 -1.78
C ASN A 77 18.46 -20.76 -2.17
N MET A 78 18.77 -20.42 -3.44
CA MET A 78 20.17 -20.21 -3.84
C MET A 78 20.84 -19.15 -2.95
N LEU A 79 20.19 -17.99 -2.74
CA LEU A 79 20.73 -16.93 -1.87
C LEU A 79 20.74 -17.34 -0.38
N ALA A 80 19.71 -18.06 0.05
CA ALA A 80 19.61 -18.54 1.42
C ALA A 80 20.72 -19.55 1.77
N ASP A 81 21.03 -20.46 0.83
CA ASP A 81 22.09 -21.45 1.00
C ASP A 81 23.47 -20.79 1.14
N VAL A 82 23.78 -19.75 0.36
CA VAL A 82 25.07 -19.03 0.46
C VAL A 82 25.18 -18.14 1.69
N LEU A 83 24.05 -17.68 2.24
CA LEU A 83 24.01 -16.90 3.49
C LEU A 83 23.99 -17.78 4.75
N ALA A 84 23.58 -19.06 4.64
CA ALA A 84 23.40 -19.95 5.78
C ALA A 84 24.66 -20.11 6.69
N PRO A 85 25.91 -20.20 6.15
CA PRO A 85 27.10 -20.26 6.99
C PRO A 85 27.29 -19.08 7.95
N TYR A 86 26.71 -17.94 7.62
CA TYR A 86 26.80 -16.70 8.39
C TYR A 86 25.52 -16.38 9.19
N ASN A 87 24.51 -17.26 9.18
CA ASN A 87 23.17 -17.04 9.73
C ASN A 87 22.45 -15.84 9.09
N GLY A 88 22.77 -15.49 7.85
CA GLY A 88 22.12 -14.42 7.11
C GLY A 88 20.71 -14.80 6.63
N ILE A 89 19.88 -13.82 6.44
CA ILE A 89 18.45 -13.95 6.08
C ILE A 89 18.23 -13.45 4.66
N VAL A 90 17.35 -14.12 3.93
CA VAL A 90 16.80 -13.63 2.67
C VAL A 90 15.38 -13.11 2.93
N MET A 91 15.14 -11.83 2.63
CA MET A 91 13.81 -11.22 2.56
C MET A 91 13.39 -11.21 1.09
N TRP A 92 12.48 -12.11 0.72
CA TRP A 92 12.03 -12.27 -0.66
C TRP A 92 10.67 -11.61 -0.86
N ARG A 93 10.61 -10.54 -1.67
CA ARG A 93 9.35 -9.82 -1.87
C ARG A 93 8.40 -10.60 -2.78
N ALA A 94 7.17 -10.83 -2.29
CA ALA A 94 6.05 -11.33 -3.07
C ALA A 94 5.43 -10.20 -3.90
N PHE A 95 6.23 -9.61 -4.78
CA PHE A 95 5.85 -8.50 -5.63
C PHE A 95 5.93 -8.95 -7.07
N VAL A 96 4.79 -9.19 -7.68
CA VAL A 96 4.71 -9.81 -9.00
C VAL A 96 4.02 -8.85 -9.96
N TYR A 97 4.75 -8.43 -10.99
CA TYR A 97 4.25 -7.50 -12.01
C TYR A 97 4.28 -8.06 -13.44
N ALA A 98 4.82 -9.25 -13.64
CA ALA A 98 4.75 -9.90 -14.95
C ALA A 98 3.28 -10.19 -15.28
N PRO A 99 2.75 -9.74 -16.44
CA PRO A 99 1.35 -9.96 -16.78
C PRO A 99 1.09 -11.46 -16.94
N SER A 100 0.18 -12.00 -16.12
CA SER A 100 -0.21 -13.42 -16.19
C SER A 100 -1.49 -13.67 -17.00
N GLY A 101 -2.20 -12.60 -17.40
CA GLY A 101 -3.50 -12.69 -18.05
C GLY A 101 -4.67 -12.93 -17.08
N ASP A 102 -4.40 -13.12 -15.78
CA ASP A 102 -5.40 -13.22 -14.70
C ASP A 102 -5.55 -11.87 -13.98
N ASP A 103 -6.51 -11.75 -13.05
CA ASP A 103 -6.68 -10.56 -12.21
C ASP A 103 -5.42 -10.31 -11.38
N ARG A 104 -4.95 -9.06 -11.41
CA ARG A 104 -3.76 -8.61 -10.69
C ARG A 104 -3.86 -8.88 -9.18
N ALA A 105 -5.05 -8.79 -8.61
CA ALA A 105 -5.28 -9.05 -7.19
C ALA A 105 -5.02 -10.52 -6.78
N LYS A 106 -5.08 -11.46 -7.75
CA LYS A 106 -4.85 -12.89 -7.51
C LYS A 106 -3.39 -13.32 -7.65
N GLN A 107 -2.58 -12.52 -8.32
CA GLN A 107 -1.31 -12.96 -8.87
C GLN A 107 -0.31 -13.38 -7.78
N ALA A 108 -0.08 -12.56 -6.76
CA ALA A 108 0.86 -12.91 -5.69
C ALA A 108 0.44 -14.20 -4.95
N TYR A 109 -0.85 -14.36 -4.69
CA TYR A 109 -1.37 -15.58 -4.08
C TYR A 109 -1.14 -16.81 -4.96
N ASN A 110 -1.45 -16.72 -6.26
CA ASN A 110 -1.32 -17.84 -7.19
C ASN A 110 0.14 -18.27 -7.36
N GLU A 111 1.09 -17.35 -7.29
CA GLU A 111 2.51 -17.64 -7.46
C GLU A 111 3.18 -18.14 -6.17
N PHE A 112 2.80 -17.64 -5.00
CA PHE A 112 3.50 -17.93 -3.76
C PHE A 112 2.86 -19.05 -2.93
N LYS A 113 1.53 -19.17 -2.89
CA LYS A 113 0.88 -20.24 -2.13
C LYS A 113 1.34 -21.66 -2.49
N PRO A 114 1.53 -22.01 -3.78
CA PRO A 114 2.04 -23.35 -4.16
C PRO A 114 3.46 -23.64 -3.67
N LEU A 115 4.22 -22.61 -3.31
CA LEU A 115 5.61 -22.72 -2.87
C LEU A 115 5.75 -22.76 -1.33
N ASP A 116 4.63 -22.81 -0.59
CA ASP A 116 4.68 -22.92 0.86
C ASP A 116 5.41 -24.20 1.30
N GLY A 117 6.42 -24.05 2.13
CA GLY A 117 7.30 -25.14 2.55
C GLY A 117 8.48 -25.46 1.62
N GLU A 118 8.54 -24.85 0.42
CA GLU A 118 9.66 -25.01 -0.50
C GLU A 118 10.85 -24.08 -0.20
N PHE A 119 10.62 -23.03 0.58
CA PHE A 119 11.65 -22.07 0.96
C PHE A 119 12.53 -22.60 2.10
N ARG A 120 13.83 -22.22 2.09
CA ARG A 120 14.75 -22.50 3.19
C ARG A 120 14.31 -21.81 4.49
N GLU A 121 14.74 -22.38 5.64
CA GLU A 121 14.40 -21.85 6.97
C GLU A 121 14.81 -20.40 7.21
N ASN A 122 15.85 -19.90 6.52
CA ASN A 122 16.33 -18.53 6.61
C ASN A 122 15.76 -17.59 5.53
N VAL A 123 14.66 -17.97 4.89
CA VAL A 123 13.89 -17.11 3.99
C VAL A 123 12.65 -16.60 4.70
N ILE A 124 12.38 -15.30 4.57
CA ILE A 124 11.11 -14.66 4.96
C ILE A 124 10.47 -14.09 3.70
N VAL A 125 9.23 -14.47 3.39
CA VAL A 125 8.51 -13.89 2.27
C VAL A 125 7.86 -12.58 2.70
N GLN A 126 8.22 -11.49 2.02
CA GLN A 126 7.77 -10.13 2.31
C GLN A 126 6.55 -9.79 1.45
N VAL A 127 5.39 -9.64 2.10
CA VAL A 127 4.08 -9.49 1.47
C VAL A 127 3.51 -8.11 1.75
N LYS A 128 3.09 -7.38 0.72
CA LYS A 128 2.38 -6.10 0.88
C LYS A 128 1.11 -6.28 1.73
N ASN A 129 0.72 -5.23 2.42
CA ASN A 129 -0.49 -5.25 3.25
C ASN A 129 -1.76 -5.62 2.47
N GLY A 130 -1.88 -5.16 1.22
CA GLY A 130 -2.97 -5.51 0.30
C GLY A 130 -2.50 -6.36 -0.87
N PRO A 131 -3.42 -6.91 -1.67
CA PRO A 131 -3.08 -7.84 -2.75
C PRO A 131 -2.49 -7.16 -4.00
N VAL A 132 -2.58 -5.84 -4.14
CA VAL A 132 -2.08 -5.13 -5.33
C VAL A 132 -0.91 -4.19 -5.00
N ASP A 133 -1.12 -2.96 -4.53
CA ASP A 133 -0.01 -2.00 -4.42
C ASP A 133 -0.26 -0.80 -3.50
N PHE A 134 -0.31 -0.99 -2.19
CA PHE A 134 -0.34 0.09 -1.18
C PHE A 134 -1.38 1.20 -1.43
N GLN A 135 -2.51 0.86 -2.00
CA GLN A 135 -3.56 1.83 -2.28
C GLN A 135 -4.12 2.46 -0.99
N PRO A 136 -4.79 3.61 -1.05
CA PRO A 136 -5.37 4.26 0.12
C PRO A 136 -6.23 3.32 0.97
N ARG A 137 -6.94 2.38 0.33
CA ARG A 137 -7.58 1.23 0.96
C ARG A 137 -7.50 -0.01 0.06
N GLU A 138 -7.09 -1.13 0.67
CA GLU A 138 -7.14 -2.47 0.10
C GLU A 138 -7.64 -3.44 1.17
N PRO A 139 -8.24 -4.58 0.80
CA PRO A 139 -8.37 -5.69 1.74
C PRO A 139 -6.97 -6.20 2.12
N TYR A 140 -6.83 -6.91 3.22
CA TYR A 140 -5.55 -7.56 3.52
C TYR A 140 -5.17 -8.59 2.45
N SER A 141 -3.87 -8.79 2.20
CA SER A 141 -3.41 -9.80 1.25
C SER A 141 -3.81 -11.21 1.69
N PRO A 142 -4.46 -12.02 0.82
CA PRO A 142 -4.90 -13.37 1.18
C PRO A 142 -3.74 -14.33 1.47
N LEU A 143 -2.49 -13.97 1.16
CA LEU A 143 -1.32 -14.76 1.56
C LEU A 143 -1.17 -14.87 3.08
N PHE A 144 -1.69 -13.89 3.86
CA PHE A 144 -1.59 -13.90 5.31
C PHE A 144 -2.43 -14.98 5.94
N GLY A 145 -2.30 -16.11 6.01
CA GLY A 145 -3.07 -17.21 6.58
C GLY A 145 -2.89 -18.50 5.83
N VAL A 146 -2.42 -18.45 4.58
CA VAL A 146 -2.26 -19.66 3.74
C VAL A 146 -0.82 -20.18 3.68
N MET A 147 0.17 -19.35 4.00
CA MET A 147 1.58 -19.75 4.10
C MET A 147 1.85 -20.30 5.50
N LYS A 148 1.76 -21.63 5.66
CA LYS A 148 1.79 -22.31 6.97
C LYS A 148 3.19 -22.69 7.40
N GLU A 149 4.03 -23.04 6.44
CA GLU A 149 5.40 -23.53 6.66
C GLU A 149 6.43 -22.41 6.49
N THR A 150 6.17 -21.45 5.60
CA THR A 150 7.10 -20.37 5.24
C THR A 150 6.80 -19.11 6.04
N PRO A 151 7.76 -18.53 6.77
CA PRO A 151 7.57 -17.27 7.49
C PRO A 151 7.19 -16.12 6.56
N LEU A 152 6.22 -15.32 7.00
CA LEU A 152 5.80 -14.09 6.31
C LEU A 152 6.15 -12.87 7.13
N MET A 153 6.39 -11.75 6.45
CA MET A 153 6.31 -10.42 7.03
C MET A 153 5.40 -9.53 6.22
N VAL A 154 4.63 -8.69 6.91
CA VAL A 154 3.84 -7.67 6.25
C VAL A 154 4.74 -6.51 5.84
N GLU A 155 4.55 -6.04 4.61
CA GLU A 155 5.21 -4.84 4.08
C GLU A 155 4.22 -3.68 4.05
N PHE A 156 4.54 -2.60 4.78
CA PHE A 156 3.80 -1.35 4.73
C PHE A 156 4.60 -0.29 3.98
N GLN A 157 3.93 0.50 3.17
CA GLN A 157 4.52 1.73 2.67
C GLN A 157 4.41 2.83 3.73
N ILE A 158 5.55 3.43 4.11
CA ILE A 158 5.59 4.56 5.02
C ILE A 158 5.56 5.87 4.25
N THR A 159 6.13 5.89 3.04
CA THR A 159 5.94 6.96 2.07
C THR A 159 4.50 6.95 1.57
N GLN A 160 3.90 8.11 1.47
CA GLN A 160 2.51 8.27 1.04
C GLN A 160 2.39 8.32 -0.49
N GLU A 161 2.98 7.38 -1.23
CA GLU A 161 3.06 7.40 -2.69
C GLU A 161 1.69 7.52 -3.37
N TYR A 162 0.69 6.84 -2.82
CA TYR A 162 -0.68 6.87 -3.33
C TYR A 162 -1.63 7.69 -2.45
N LEU A 163 -1.09 8.47 -1.51
CA LEU A 163 -1.84 9.27 -0.55
C LEU A 163 -1.32 10.72 -0.49
N GLY A 164 -0.98 11.28 -1.66
CA GLY A 164 -0.55 12.68 -1.79
C GLY A 164 0.89 12.96 -1.38
N PHE A 165 1.76 11.95 -1.38
CA PHE A 165 3.19 12.07 -1.07
C PHE A 165 3.46 12.82 0.25
N SER A 166 4.43 13.74 0.22
CA SER A 166 4.76 14.59 1.36
C SER A 166 3.91 15.87 1.44
N ASP A 167 2.90 16.02 0.61
CA ASP A 167 2.05 17.21 0.57
C ASP A 167 0.76 17.05 1.37
N HIS A 168 0.21 15.82 1.43
CA HIS A 168 -1.03 15.57 2.14
C HIS A 168 -0.78 15.02 3.54
N LEU A 169 -1.65 15.38 4.49
CA LEU A 169 -1.72 14.74 5.78
C LEU A 169 -2.53 13.44 5.64
N ALA A 170 -1.85 12.30 5.80
CA ALA A 170 -2.45 10.98 5.92
C ALA A 170 -1.75 10.21 7.04
N TYR A 171 -2.45 9.94 8.14
CA TYR A 171 -1.91 9.21 9.28
C TYR A 171 -2.06 7.70 9.07
N LEU A 172 -1.00 7.08 8.55
CA LEU A 172 -0.96 5.68 8.10
C LEU A 172 -1.17 4.62 9.18
N PRO A 173 -0.87 4.84 10.48
CA PRO A 173 -1.14 3.83 11.51
C PRO A 173 -2.60 3.39 11.60
N VAL A 174 -3.55 4.16 11.11
CA VAL A 174 -4.95 3.73 10.97
C VAL A 174 -5.06 2.59 9.97
N LEU A 175 -4.44 2.73 8.78
CA LEU A 175 -4.37 1.69 7.75
C LEU A 175 -3.56 0.47 8.24
N GLN A 176 -2.41 0.71 8.90
CA GLN A 176 -1.55 -0.36 9.40
C GLN A 176 -2.29 -1.22 10.44
N LYS A 177 -3.04 -0.61 11.35
CA LYS A 177 -3.86 -1.32 12.33
C LYS A 177 -5.05 -2.04 11.69
N GLU A 178 -5.71 -1.43 10.73
CA GLU A 178 -6.79 -2.08 9.97
C GLU A 178 -6.30 -3.40 9.36
N CYS A 179 -5.11 -3.39 8.74
CA CYS A 179 -4.50 -4.60 8.20
C CYS A 179 -4.08 -5.60 9.30
N LEU A 180 -3.31 -5.17 10.30
CA LEU A 180 -2.79 -6.05 11.35
C LEU A 180 -3.88 -6.72 12.18
N ASP A 181 -5.00 -6.03 12.41
CA ASP A 181 -6.13 -6.52 13.18
C ASP A 181 -7.12 -7.35 12.34
N SER A 182 -7.00 -7.36 11.00
CA SER A 182 -7.85 -8.16 10.12
C SER A 182 -7.71 -9.64 10.45
N ASP A 183 -8.85 -10.32 10.66
CA ASP A 183 -8.90 -11.74 10.95
C ASP A 183 -8.90 -12.57 9.67
N THR A 184 -7.89 -13.38 9.48
CA THR A 184 -7.79 -14.28 8.33
C THR A 184 -8.65 -15.53 8.46
N TYR A 185 -9.11 -15.85 9.67
CA TYR A 185 -9.80 -17.10 10.03
C TYR A 185 -9.04 -18.39 9.69
N ALA A 186 -7.78 -18.32 9.34
CA ALA A 186 -6.99 -19.49 8.91
C ALA A 186 -6.94 -20.64 9.92
N LYS A 187 -7.05 -20.35 11.22
CA LYS A 187 -7.22 -21.31 12.33
C LYS A 187 -8.48 -21.01 13.14
N GLY A 188 -9.51 -20.43 12.51
CA GLY A 188 -10.70 -19.94 13.18
C GLY A 188 -10.57 -18.52 13.70
N PRO A 189 -11.56 -17.99 14.44
CA PRO A 189 -11.59 -16.62 14.92
C PRO A 189 -10.33 -16.23 15.70
N GLY A 190 -9.83 -15.02 15.46
CA GLY A 190 -8.63 -14.48 16.10
C GLY A 190 -7.31 -14.86 15.43
N SER A 191 -7.36 -15.37 14.19
CA SER A 191 -6.19 -15.64 13.33
C SER A 191 -5.77 -14.37 12.58
N THR A 192 -5.38 -13.33 13.31
CA THR A 192 -5.11 -12.00 12.70
C THR A 192 -3.86 -11.99 11.81
N VAL A 193 -3.80 -11.03 10.88
CA VAL A 193 -2.60 -10.75 10.08
C VAL A 193 -1.38 -10.53 10.99
N ALA A 194 -1.55 -9.82 12.11
CA ALA A 194 -0.49 -9.65 13.10
C ALA A 194 0.09 -10.99 13.57
N LYS A 195 -0.77 -11.97 13.89
CA LYS A 195 -0.32 -13.31 14.31
C LYS A 195 0.32 -14.12 13.19
N ALA A 196 -0.08 -13.89 11.94
CA ALA A 196 0.56 -14.51 10.79
C ALA A 196 2.00 -14.00 10.60
N THR A 197 2.26 -12.72 10.93
CA THR A 197 3.54 -12.06 10.72
C THR A 197 4.46 -12.09 11.94
N ASP A 198 3.91 -12.24 13.16
CA ASP A 198 4.71 -12.40 14.38
C ASP A 198 5.13 -13.86 14.65
N GLY A 199 4.74 -14.78 13.76
CA GLY A 199 5.05 -16.20 13.82
C GLY A 199 4.14 -17.01 14.75
N SER A 200 3.30 -16.37 15.60
CA SER A 200 2.52 -17.09 16.61
C SER A 200 1.37 -17.91 16.04
N LEU A 201 0.91 -17.61 14.82
CA LEU A 201 -0.17 -18.35 14.18
C LEU A 201 0.24 -19.78 13.83
N TYR A 202 1.48 -19.98 13.35
CA TYR A 202 1.98 -21.27 12.88
C TYR A 202 3.25 -21.74 13.56
N ASP A 203 3.65 -21.10 14.68
CA ASP A 203 4.87 -21.41 15.44
C ASP A 203 6.13 -21.27 14.60
N GLN A 204 6.19 -20.22 13.79
CA GLN A 204 7.31 -19.93 12.89
C GLN A 204 8.45 -19.21 13.63
N LYS A 205 9.69 -19.53 13.25
CA LYS A 205 10.91 -19.03 13.91
C LYS A 205 11.13 -17.53 13.72
N TYR A 206 10.82 -17.02 12.54
CA TYR A 206 11.06 -15.63 12.19
C TYR A 206 9.77 -14.82 12.20
N SER A 207 9.88 -13.60 12.69
CA SER A 207 8.81 -12.61 12.68
C SER A 207 9.39 -11.26 12.27
N ALA A 208 8.65 -10.51 11.44
CA ALA A 208 9.06 -9.19 11.00
C ALA A 208 7.89 -8.36 10.49
N ILE A 209 8.08 -7.04 10.49
CA ILE A 209 7.27 -6.07 9.75
C ILE A 209 8.23 -5.21 8.93
N ALA A 210 8.03 -5.15 7.62
CA ALA A 210 8.83 -4.35 6.72
C ALA A 210 8.17 -2.99 6.47
N GLY A 211 9.00 -1.94 6.37
CA GLY A 211 8.57 -0.60 5.99
C GLY A 211 9.30 -0.14 4.74
N VAL A 212 8.55 0.22 3.69
CA VAL A 212 9.11 0.79 2.46
C VAL A 212 8.96 2.30 2.48
N SER A 213 10.05 3.01 2.24
CA SER A 213 10.02 4.46 2.24
C SER A 213 11.14 5.07 1.41
N ASN A 214 10.81 6.15 0.74
CA ASN A 214 11.76 7.09 0.16
C ASN A 214 11.92 8.27 1.11
N VAL A 215 13.11 8.86 1.16
CA VAL A 215 13.41 10.02 1.99
C VAL A 215 13.99 11.15 1.13
N GLY A 216 13.60 12.38 1.45
CA GLY A 216 14.12 13.57 0.80
C GLY A 216 15.51 13.99 1.28
N ARG A 217 16.02 15.08 0.69
CA ARG A 217 17.31 15.70 1.07
C ARG A 217 17.15 16.88 2.03
N ASP A 218 15.91 17.29 2.32
CA ASP A 218 15.61 18.37 3.26
C ASP A 218 15.99 17.98 4.69
N THR A 219 16.17 18.96 5.56
CA THR A 219 16.31 18.75 7.01
C THR A 219 15.06 18.08 7.59
N ASN A 220 13.89 18.43 7.07
CA ASN A 220 12.65 17.68 7.26
C ASN A 220 12.55 16.58 6.18
N TRP A 221 13.39 15.56 6.27
CA TRP A 221 13.56 14.50 5.28
C TRP A 221 12.29 13.72 4.92
N THR A 222 11.22 13.85 5.70
CA THR A 222 9.89 13.31 5.39
C THR A 222 9.03 14.28 4.57
N GLY A 223 9.47 15.53 4.38
CA GLY A 223 8.78 16.57 3.61
C GLY A 223 7.52 17.16 4.26
N HIS A 224 6.87 16.43 5.16
CA HIS A 224 5.70 16.88 5.94
C HIS A 224 5.90 16.52 7.41
N HIS A 225 5.62 17.44 8.33
CA HIS A 225 5.82 17.15 9.77
C HIS A 225 5.00 15.94 10.23
N PHE A 226 3.75 15.80 9.79
CA PHE A 226 2.94 14.64 10.13
C PHE A 226 3.39 13.33 9.48
N ALA A 227 4.16 13.37 8.39
CA ALA A 227 4.75 12.17 7.83
C ALA A 227 5.81 11.55 8.77
N GLN A 228 6.44 12.35 9.65
CA GLN A 228 7.30 11.82 10.73
C GLN A 228 6.51 10.95 11.71
N ALA A 229 5.22 11.26 11.95
CA ALA A 229 4.35 10.45 12.79
C ALA A 229 4.15 9.04 12.23
N ASN A 230 4.12 8.90 10.89
CA ASN A 230 3.99 7.61 10.23
C ASN A 230 5.21 6.72 10.51
N TRP A 231 6.42 7.28 10.45
CA TRP A 231 7.66 6.59 10.81
C TRP A 231 7.71 6.18 12.28
N TYR A 232 7.37 7.13 13.17
CA TYR A 232 7.32 6.86 14.59
C TYR A 232 6.38 5.71 14.92
N ALA A 233 5.17 5.78 14.42
CA ALA A 233 4.15 4.80 14.71
C ALA A 233 4.43 3.45 14.05
N PHE A 234 5.00 3.43 12.83
CA PHE A 234 5.47 2.20 12.19
C PHE A 234 6.48 1.46 13.10
N GLY A 235 7.52 2.15 13.58
CA GLY A 235 8.51 1.55 14.47
C GLY A 235 7.90 1.03 15.79
N ARG A 236 6.91 1.74 16.34
CA ARG A 236 6.19 1.30 17.54
C ARG A 236 5.32 0.06 17.29
N LEU A 237 4.59 0.02 16.18
CA LEU A 237 3.76 -1.13 15.79
C LEU A 237 4.58 -2.35 15.38
N ALA A 238 5.74 -2.15 14.76
CA ALA A 238 6.67 -3.23 14.46
C ALA A 238 7.24 -3.89 15.72
N TRP A 239 7.35 -3.14 16.80
CA TRP A 239 7.77 -3.65 18.11
C TRP A 239 6.63 -4.26 18.92
N ASP A 240 5.47 -3.62 18.88
CA ASP A 240 4.25 -4.04 19.60
C ASP A 240 3.01 -3.70 18.78
N HIS A 241 2.54 -4.67 18.01
CA HIS A 241 1.37 -4.51 17.15
C HIS A 241 0.02 -4.37 17.92
N SER A 242 0.03 -4.58 19.25
CA SER A 242 -1.17 -4.39 20.10
C SER A 242 -1.47 -2.92 20.40
N LEU A 243 -0.53 -2.02 20.14
CA LEU A 243 -0.68 -0.58 20.37
C LEU A 243 -1.82 0.00 19.51
N LYS A 244 -2.49 1.02 20.05
CA LYS A 244 -3.58 1.71 19.38
C LYS A 244 -3.09 2.96 18.65
N SER A 245 -3.59 3.21 17.46
CA SER A 245 -3.19 4.33 16.61
C SER A 245 -3.38 5.69 17.28
N ASP A 246 -4.47 5.88 18.06
CA ASP A 246 -4.72 7.14 18.78
C ASP A 246 -3.72 7.41 19.89
N ASN A 247 -3.27 6.36 20.60
CA ASN A 247 -2.23 6.48 21.61
C ASN A 247 -0.88 6.86 20.98
N LEU A 248 -0.53 6.23 19.86
CA LEU A 248 0.69 6.56 19.10
C LEU A 248 0.67 8.00 18.58
N ALA A 249 -0.49 8.45 18.08
CA ALA A 249 -0.68 9.86 17.70
C ALA A 249 -0.46 10.81 18.87
N ARG A 250 -1.03 10.51 20.06
CA ARG A 250 -0.85 11.31 21.28
C ARG A 250 0.60 11.37 21.74
N GLU A 251 1.29 10.23 21.72
CA GLU A 251 2.71 10.16 22.07
C GLU A 251 3.53 11.06 21.14
N TRP A 252 3.35 10.91 19.84
CA TRP A 252 4.11 11.67 18.85
C TRP A 252 3.82 13.18 18.93
N VAL A 253 2.55 13.58 19.04
CA VAL A 253 2.19 15.02 19.17
C VAL A 253 2.79 15.64 20.42
N LYS A 254 2.81 14.91 21.54
CA LYS A 254 3.45 15.40 22.78
C LYS A 254 4.96 15.59 22.62
N MET A 255 5.63 14.67 21.95
CA MET A 255 7.09 14.76 21.75
C MET A 255 7.47 15.84 20.73
N THR A 256 6.61 16.06 19.73
CA THR A 256 6.93 16.90 18.57
C THR A 256 6.43 18.33 18.73
N PHE A 257 5.22 18.53 19.22
CA PHE A 257 4.58 19.83 19.23
C PHE A 257 4.30 20.35 20.65
N SER A 258 3.36 19.76 21.39
CA SER A 258 2.88 20.33 22.64
C SER A 258 2.23 19.31 23.57
N HIS A 259 2.41 19.52 24.87
CA HIS A 259 1.68 18.80 25.94
C HIS A 259 0.33 19.45 26.29
N ASN A 260 0.03 20.64 25.76
CA ASN A 260 -1.22 21.34 26.04
C ASN A 260 -2.42 20.55 25.49
N SER A 261 -3.40 20.27 26.33
CA SER A 261 -4.60 19.50 25.97
C SER A 261 -5.44 20.15 24.86
N ASP A 262 -5.43 21.49 24.81
CA ASP A 262 -6.21 22.26 23.83
C ASP A 262 -5.59 22.22 22.44
N PHE A 263 -4.28 21.93 22.35
CA PHE A 263 -3.57 21.59 21.13
C PHE A 263 -3.69 20.10 20.81
N LEU A 264 -3.42 19.24 21.81
CA LEU A 264 -3.29 17.79 21.63
C LEU A 264 -4.57 17.14 21.09
N LYS A 265 -5.73 17.46 21.71
CA LYS A 265 -7.01 16.81 21.35
C LYS A 265 -7.43 17.06 19.89
N PRO A 266 -7.50 18.32 19.40
CA PRO A 266 -7.88 18.58 18.01
C PRO A 266 -6.87 18.01 17.00
N VAL A 267 -5.56 18.03 17.30
CA VAL A 267 -4.54 17.50 16.40
C VAL A 267 -4.61 15.99 16.30
N VAL A 268 -4.74 15.26 17.41
CA VAL A 268 -4.93 13.81 17.38
C VAL A 268 -6.21 13.43 16.64
N ASN A 269 -7.31 14.15 16.86
CA ASN A 269 -8.56 13.92 16.12
C ASN A 269 -8.38 14.14 14.61
N MET A 270 -7.64 15.19 14.23
CA MET A 270 -7.31 15.47 12.83
C MET A 270 -6.48 14.32 12.21
N MET A 271 -5.44 13.87 12.91
CA MET A 271 -4.60 12.73 12.46
C MET A 271 -5.45 11.49 12.25
N MET A 272 -6.27 11.10 13.22
CA MET A 272 -7.08 9.87 13.16
C MET A 272 -8.09 9.86 12.01
N ARG A 273 -8.55 11.02 11.55
CA ARG A 273 -9.51 11.15 10.44
C ARG A 273 -8.85 11.35 9.07
N SER A 274 -7.56 11.72 9.06
CA SER A 274 -6.89 12.17 7.84
C SER A 274 -6.78 11.10 6.76
N ARG A 275 -6.52 9.84 7.13
CA ARG A 275 -6.44 8.75 6.15
C ARG A 275 -7.80 8.52 5.47
N GLU A 276 -8.90 8.53 6.24
CA GLU A 276 -10.24 8.35 5.66
C GLU A 276 -10.63 9.51 4.74
N ALA A 277 -10.27 10.74 5.10
CA ALA A 277 -10.47 11.89 4.22
C ALA A 277 -9.75 11.70 2.88
N VAL A 278 -8.52 11.16 2.88
CA VAL A 278 -7.78 10.86 1.64
C VAL A 278 -8.50 9.77 0.82
N VAL A 279 -8.98 8.71 1.47
CA VAL A 279 -9.76 7.67 0.79
C VAL A 279 -10.98 8.28 0.13
N ASP A 280 -11.73 9.11 0.84
CA ASP A 280 -12.96 9.70 0.34
C ASP A 280 -12.74 10.61 -0.89
N TYR A 281 -11.72 11.48 -0.88
CA TYR A 281 -11.52 12.34 -2.06
C TYR A 281 -10.70 11.68 -3.19
N MET A 282 -10.05 10.53 -2.98
CA MET A 282 -9.29 9.82 -4.01
C MET A 282 -10.00 8.58 -4.53
N THR A 283 -10.29 7.61 -3.64
CA THR A 283 -10.70 6.24 -3.99
C THR A 283 -11.77 5.69 -3.05
N PRO A 284 -12.94 6.34 -2.94
CA PRO A 284 -14.00 5.90 -2.04
C PRO A 284 -14.60 4.55 -2.44
N LEU A 285 -15.33 3.91 -1.51
CA LEU A 285 -16.11 2.68 -1.69
C LEU A 285 -15.31 1.47 -2.21
N GLY A 286 -13.99 1.46 -2.05
CA GLY A 286 -13.11 0.39 -2.54
C GLY A 286 -12.57 0.60 -3.96
N LEU A 287 -12.81 1.75 -4.57
CA LEU A 287 -12.08 2.16 -5.77
C LEU A 287 -10.57 2.24 -5.48
N HIS A 288 -9.74 2.08 -6.50
CA HIS A 288 -8.29 2.12 -6.37
C HIS A 288 -7.62 2.40 -7.72
N HIS A 289 -6.34 2.78 -7.68
CA HIS A 289 -5.52 3.08 -8.86
C HIS A 289 -6.12 4.16 -9.79
N LEU A 290 -6.77 5.19 -9.23
CA LEU A 290 -7.30 6.31 -10.01
C LEU A 290 -6.27 7.39 -10.32
N MET A 291 -5.04 7.27 -9.77
CA MET A 291 -3.94 8.18 -10.04
C MET A 291 -3.24 7.86 -11.37
N GLY A 292 -2.58 8.84 -11.94
CA GLY A 292 -1.72 8.68 -13.11
C GLY A 292 -0.56 7.74 -12.83
N TRP A 293 -0.38 6.74 -13.69
CA TRP A 293 0.65 5.73 -13.50
C TRP A 293 2.09 6.29 -13.57
N SER A 294 2.28 7.41 -14.24
CA SER A 294 3.59 8.04 -14.41
C SER A 294 4.04 8.86 -13.20
N HIS A 295 3.11 9.33 -12.38
CA HIS A 295 3.41 10.21 -11.26
C HIS A 295 2.77 9.80 -9.91
N HIS A 296 1.72 8.99 -9.89
CA HIS A 296 1.02 8.47 -8.70
C HIS A 296 0.44 9.54 -7.75
N TYR A 297 0.38 10.80 -8.16
CA TYR A 297 -0.06 11.93 -7.34
C TYR A 297 -1.46 12.42 -7.65
N GLY A 298 -1.71 12.83 -8.88
CA GLY A 298 -2.97 13.40 -9.32
C GLY A 298 -3.92 12.38 -9.96
N PRO A 299 -5.21 12.73 -10.11
CA PRO A 299 -6.21 11.85 -10.71
C PRO A 299 -6.04 11.74 -12.22
N GLU A 300 -6.08 10.53 -12.76
CA GLU A 300 -6.11 10.20 -14.18
C GLU A 300 -7.10 9.07 -14.49
N GLY A 301 -8.33 9.16 -13.96
CA GLY A 301 -9.34 8.10 -14.15
C GLY A 301 -9.54 7.66 -15.59
N GLY A 302 -9.33 8.57 -16.56
CA GLY A 302 -9.43 8.30 -18.00
C GLY A 302 -8.24 7.53 -18.62
N SER A 303 -7.15 7.35 -17.90
CA SER A 303 -6.01 6.61 -18.42
C SER A 303 -6.33 5.14 -18.61
N GLY A 304 -6.19 4.67 -19.83
CA GLY A 304 -6.48 3.29 -20.22
C GLY A 304 -5.73 2.89 -21.47
N GLY A 305 -5.73 1.61 -21.78
CA GLY A 305 -5.09 1.09 -22.98
C GLY A 305 -5.14 -0.42 -23.05
N GLU A 306 -4.76 -0.94 -24.21
CA GLU A 306 -4.56 -2.36 -24.44
C GLU A 306 -3.06 -2.71 -24.37
N GLY A 307 -2.75 -3.96 -24.07
CA GLY A 307 -1.39 -4.49 -24.09
C GLY A 307 -0.85 -4.89 -22.72
N PRO A 308 0.45 -5.22 -22.62
CA PRO A 308 1.03 -5.83 -21.42
C PRO A 308 0.93 -5.02 -20.13
N ARG A 309 0.75 -3.70 -20.24
CA ARG A 309 0.67 -2.78 -19.11
C ARG A 309 -0.73 -2.30 -18.78
N CYS A 310 -1.78 -2.86 -19.41
CA CYS A 310 -3.16 -2.47 -19.13
C CYS A 310 -3.52 -2.57 -17.63
N GLY A 311 -3.00 -3.59 -16.94
CA GLY A 311 -3.18 -3.78 -15.50
C GLY A 311 -2.42 -2.78 -14.60
N TRP A 312 -1.84 -1.72 -15.16
CA TRP A 312 -1.24 -0.60 -14.41
C TRP A 312 -2.08 0.68 -14.53
N LEU A 313 -3.11 0.65 -15.35
CA LEU A 313 -3.88 1.83 -15.70
C LEU A 313 -5.23 1.87 -14.95
N PRO A 314 -5.72 3.05 -14.59
CA PRO A 314 -6.98 3.23 -13.86
C PRO A 314 -8.17 2.46 -14.43
N ASN A 315 -8.35 2.49 -15.75
CA ASN A 315 -9.47 1.81 -16.42
C ASN A 315 -9.53 0.30 -16.16
N TYR A 316 -8.39 -0.34 -15.92
CA TYR A 316 -8.36 -1.75 -15.56
C TYR A 316 -9.04 -2.01 -14.22
N TYR A 317 -8.91 -1.09 -13.29
CA TYR A 317 -9.37 -1.27 -11.91
C TYR A 317 -10.81 -0.81 -11.69
N HIS A 318 -11.16 0.40 -12.14
CA HIS A 318 -12.51 0.90 -11.87
C HIS A 318 -13.56 0.34 -12.83
N LYS A 319 -13.21 -0.15 -14.02
CA LYS A 319 -14.12 -0.75 -15.02
C LYS A 319 -15.37 0.09 -15.31
N ALA A 320 -15.33 1.41 -15.10
CA ALA A 320 -16.50 2.26 -15.31
C ALA A 320 -17.00 2.20 -16.75
N GLY A 321 -18.30 1.98 -16.89
CA GLY A 321 -19.05 1.92 -18.13
C GLY A 321 -20.49 2.40 -17.93
N LYS A 322 -21.30 2.34 -18.98
CA LYS A 322 -22.73 2.70 -18.86
C LYS A 322 -23.49 1.75 -17.94
N ASP A 323 -23.00 0.53 -17.78
CA ASP A 323 -23.57 -0.55 -16.97
C ASP A 323 -23.19 -0.46 -15.49
N GLY A 324 -22.17 0.36 -15.14
CA GLY A 324 -21.77 0.51 -13.74
C GLY A 324 -20.29 0.82 -13.54
N ILE A 325 -19.82 0.55 -12.32
CA ILE A 325 -18.46 0.80 -11.86
C ILE A 325 -18.00 -0.27 -10.87
N GLY A 326 -16.68 -0.46 -10.73
CA GLY A 326 -16.04 -1.40 -9.83
C GLY A 326 -15.55 -2.65 -10.55
N PHE A 327 -14.74 -3.45 -9.87
CA PHE A 327 -14.19 -4.68 -10.44
C PHE A 327 -14.89 -5.90 -9.87
N ASP A 328 -15.52 -6.71 -10.72
CA ASP A 328 -16.14 -7.98 -10.28
C ASP A 328 -15.03 -9.00 -9.96
N ARG A 329 -14.76 -9.16 -8.67
CA ARG A 329 -13.86 -10.15 -8.08
C ARG A 329 -14.61 -11.21 -7.27
N SER A 330 -15.94 -11.20 -7.33
CA SER A 330 -16.80 -12.23 -6.78
C SER A 330 -16.69 -13.55 -7.58
N GLU A 331 -17.41 -14.56 -7.15
CA GLU A 331 -17.51 -15.86 -7.86
C GLU A 331 -17.97 -15.70 -9.31
N SER A 332 -18.78 -14.69 -9.62
CA SER A 332 -19.24 -14.41 -11.00
C SER A 332 -18.19 -13.75 -11.89
N GLY A 333 -17.17 -13.12 -11.29
CA GLY A 333 -16.11 -12.42 -11.98
C GLY A 333 -14.77 -13.16 -11.99
N SER A 334 -13.72 -12.50 -11.48
CA SER A 334 -12.37 -13.12 -11.42
C SER A 334 -12.24 -14.17 -10.32
N ASN A 335 -13.20 -14.28 -9.43
CA ASN A 335 -13.21 -15.17 -8.26
C ASN A 335 -11.98 -15.00 -7.34
N ALA A 336 -11.58 -13.75 -7.10
CA ALA A 336 -10.51 -13.47 -6.13
C ALA A 336 -10.96 -13.74 -4.67
N VAL A 337 -12.27 -13.73 -4.41
CA VAL A 337 -12.85 -14.03 -3.10
C VAL A 337 -12.54 -15.45 -2.61
N ASP A 338 -12.32 -16.42 -3.51
CA ASP A 338 -11.92 -17.81 -3.20
C ASP A 338 -10.53 -17.91 -2.54
N GLN A 339 -9.75 -16.85 -2.59
CA GLN A 339 -8.43 -16.80 -1.95
C GLN A 339 -8.50 -16.50 -0.45
N TYR A 340 -9.68 -16.15 0.07
CA TYR A 340 -9.90 -15.86 1.48
C TYR A 340 -10.57 -17.04 2.19
N TYR A 341 -10.19 -17.29 3.45
CA TYR A 341 -10.86 -18.29 4.27
C TYR A 341 -12.29 -17.86 4.64
N GLU A 342 -13.14 -18.85 4.85
CA GLU A 342 -14.47 -18.61 5.42
C GLU A 342 -14.39 -18.11 6.87
N PRO A 343 -15.23 -17.14 7.28
CA PRO A 343 -16.39 -16.58 6.55
C PRO A 343 -16.04 -15.37 5.66
N VAL A 344 -14.78 -14.98 5.54
CA VAL A 344 -14.34 -13.76 4.83
C VAL A 344 -14.64 -13.87 3.33
N GLY A 345 -14.34 -15.02 2.71
CA GLY A 345 -14.64 -15.27 1.31
C GLY A 345 -16.11 -15.06 0.98
N SER A 346 -17.00 -15.69 1.75
CA SER A 346 -18.47 -15.52 1.58
C SER A 346 -18.93 -14.08 1.85
N MET A 347 -18.33 -13.40 2.83
CA MET A 347 -18.63 -12.00 3.15
C MET A 347 -18.29 -11.08 1.97
N TYR A 348 -17.12 -11.25 1.35
CA TYR A 348 -16.71 -10.46 0.19
C TYR A 348 -17.44 -10.85 -1.11
N ASN A 349 -17.94 -12.09 -1.21
CA ASN A 349 -18.62 -12.59 -2.39
C ASN A 349 -20.03 -12.00 -2.60
N ASN A 350 -20.68 -11.54 -1.55
CA ASN A 350 -22.03 -11.00 -1.61
C ASN A 350 -22.01 -9.48 -1.37
N PRO A 351 -22.52 -8.65 -2.31
CA PRO A 351 -22.53 -7.19 -2.15
C PRO A 351 -23.30 -6.71 -0.91
N GLU A 352 -24.32 -7.46 -0.44
CA GLU A 352 -25.07 -7.12 0.78
C GLU A 352 -24.29 -7.33 2.09
N THR A 353 -23.23 -8.16 2.07
CA THR A 353 -22.38 -8.42 3.26
C THR A 353 -20.98 -7.90 3.12
N CYS A 354 -20.57 -7.51 1.91
CA CYS A 354 -19.29 -6.89 1.65
C CYS A 354 -19.21 -5.55 2.39
N PRO A 355 -18.12 -5.28 3.14
CA PRO A 355 -17.95 -3.95 3.74
C PRO A 355 -18.06 -2.86 2.68
N GLU A 356 -18.86 -1.83 2.93
CA GLU A 356 -19.12 -0.74 1.99
C GLU A 356 -17.84 -0.11 1.46
N ASN A 357 -16.84 0.07 2.33
CA ASN A 357 -15.54 0.62 1.98
C ASN A 357 -14.65 -0.30 1.12
N LEU A 358 -15.10 -1.52 0.77
CA LEU A 358 -14.48 -2.46 -0.15
C LEU A 358 -15.44 -2.91 -1.26
N LEU A 359 -16.63 -2.32 -1.33
CA LEU A 359 -17.70 -2.77 -2.22
C LEU A 359 -17.26 -2.79 -3.69
N LEU A 360 -16.71 -1.70 -4.18
CA LEU A 360 -16.25 -1.58 -5.57
C LEU A 360 -14.88 -2.23 -5.83
N TRP A 361 -14.20 -2.67 -4.77
CA TRP A 361 -13.05 -3.55 -4.90
C TRP A 361 -13.47 -4.95 -5.37
N PHE A 362 -14.58 -5.47 -4.85
CA PHE A 362 -15.02 -6.84 -5.10
C PHE A 362 -16.16 -6.95 -6.08
N HIS A 363 -16.93 -5.88 -6.33
CA HIS A 363 -18.14 -5.92 -7.15
C HIS A 363 -18.13 -4.84 -8.23
N HIS A 364 -18.65 -5.21 -9.41
CA HIS A 364 -19.07 -4.27 -10.44
C HIS A 364 -20.57 -4.05 -10.31
N LEU A 365 -20.99 -2.83 -10.00
CA LEU A 365 -22.38 -2.52 -9.67
C LEU A 365 -22.94 -1.44 -10.58
N PRO A 366 -24.24 -1.52 -10.95
CA PRO A 366 -24.89 -0.49 -11.73
C PRO A 366 -24.98 0.83 -10.95
N TRP A 367 -25.01 1.94 -11.65
CA TRP A 367 -25.00 3.29 -11.06
C TRP A 367 -26.21 3.57 -10.15
N ASP A 368 -27.35 2.89 -10.39
CA ASP A 368 -28.57 2.98 -9.61
C ASP A 368 -28.70 1.90 -8.53
N TYR A 369 -27.64 1.10 -8.28
CA TYR A 369 -27.62 0.14 -7.19
C TYR A 369 -27.93 0.86 -5.87
N VAL A 370 -28.91 0.32 -5.12
CA VAL A 370 -29.34 0.93 -3.86
C VAL A 370 -28.39 0.54 -2.73
N MET A 371 -27.71 1.53 -2.19
CA MET A 371 -26.78 1.37 -1.06
C MET A 371 -27.54 1.22 0.28
N ASP A 372 -26.84 0.83 1.34
CA ASP A 372 -27.42 0.71 2.69
C ASP A 372 -28.02 2.03 3.21
N SER A 373 -27.50 3.16 2.75
CA SER A 373 -28.06 4.50 3.01
C SER A 373 -29.46 4.72 2.39
N GLY A 374 -29.85 3.87 1.44
CA GLY A 374 -31.04 4.03 0.61
C GLY A 374 -30.85 4.93 -0.63
N LEU A 375 -29.63 5.43 -0.84
CA LEU A 375 -29.27 6.23 -2.01
C LEU A 375 -28.80 5.33 -3.17
N PRO A 376 -28.87 5.78 -4.43
CA PRO A 376 -28.19 5.10 -5.51
C PRO A 376 -26.67 5.20 -5.37
N LEU A 377 -25.94 4.22 -5.88
CA LEU A 377 -24.47 4.16 -5.84
C LEU A 377 -23.82 5.45 -6.37
N TRP A 378 -24.38 6.03 -7.44
CA TRP A 378 -23.89 7.31 -7.96
C TRP A 378 -23.91 8.42 -6.91
N ASP A 379 -25.03 8.61 -6.23
CA ASP A 379 -25.15 9.66 -5.22
C ASP A 379 -24.22 9.40 -4.03
N GLU A 380 -24.16 8.16 -3.55
CA GLU A 380 -23.25 7.75 -2.46
C GLU A 380 -21.80 8.03 -2.82
N LEU A 381 -21.36 7.63 -4.03
CA LEU A 381 -20.02 7.89 -4.53
C LEU A 381 -19.69 9.38 -4.57
N VAL A 382 -20.63 10.19 -5.06
CA VAL A 382 -20.48 11.65 -5.12
C VAL A 382 -20.39 12.24 -3.70
N TYR A 383 -21.26 11.81 -2.77
CA TYR A 383 -21.20 12.29 -1.39
C TYR A 383 -19.87 11.97 -0.71
N HIS A 384 -19.28 10.81 -0.93
CA HIS A 384 -17.94 10.48 -0.42
C HIS A 384 -16.87 11.45 -0.94
N TYR A 385 -16.82 11.70 -2.25
CA TYR A 385 -15.88 12.67 -2.81
C TYR A 385 -16.01 14.06 -2.18
N TYR A 386 -17.23 14.55 -2.00
CA TYR A 386 -17.50 15.85 -1.37
C TYR A 386 -17.20 15.84 0.12
N HIS A 387 -17.48 14.75 0.82
CA HIS A 387 -17.13 14.57 2.24
C HIS A 387 -15.62 14.65 2.46
N GLY A 388 -14.83 13.99 1.63
CA GLY A 388 -13.36 14.06 1.70
C GLY A 388 -12.83 15.49 1.60
N VAL A 389 -13.36 16.29 0.66
CA VAL A 389 -13.03 17.72 0.54
C VAL A 389 -13.39 18.50 1.80
N GLU A 390 -14.59 18.29 2.35
CA GLU A 390 -15.02 19.00 3.56
C GLU A 390 -14.19 18.63 4.78
N GLU A 391 -13.78 17.36 4.91
CA GLU A 391 -12.88 16.93 5.99
C GLU A 391 -11.52 17.64 5.93
N VAL A 392 -10.93 17.80 4.74
CA VAL A 392 -9.67 18.54 4.58
C VAL A 392 -9.86 20.02 4.93
N ARG A 393 -10.96 20.64 4.46
CA ARG A 393 -11.31 22.02 4.84
C ARG A 393 -11.49 22.18 6.35
N LEU A 394 -12.07 21.19 7.01
CA LEU A 394 -12.21 21.18 8.48
C LEU A 394 -10.86 21.00 9.19
N MET A 395 -9.95 20.19 8.66
CA MET A 395 -8.58 20.04 9.18
C MET A 395 -7.84 21.38 9.10
N GLN A 396 -7.91 22.07 7.96
CA GLN A 396 -7.32 23.39 7.78
C GLN A 396 -7.87 24.41 8.79
N LYS A 397 -9.20 24.51 8.90
CA LYS A 397 -9.85 25.40 9.87
C LYS A 397 -9.50 25.08 11.32
N LYS A 398 -9.34 23.79 11.66
CA LYS A 398 -8.90 23.36 13.01
C LYS A 398 -7.47 23.77 13.26
N TRP A 399 -6.56 23.57 12.29
CA TRP A 399 -5.16 23.97 12.40
C TRP A 399 -5.01 25.46 12.57
N ASP A 400 -5.71 26.29 11.78
CA ASP A 400 -5.67 27.75 11.87
C ASP A 400 -5.99 28.28 13.27
N ARG A 401 -6.92 27.62 13.98
CA ARG A 401 -7.29 27.98 15.39
C ARG A 401 -6.19 27.68 16.41
N LEU A 402 -5.18 26.93 16.04
CA LEU A 402 -4.04 26.57 16.91
C LEU A 402 -2.86 27.55 16.76
N GLN A 403 -3.02 28.64 16.00
CA GLN A 403 -2.00 29.65 15.80
C GLN A 403 -1.50 30.21 17.14
N GLY A 404 -0.17 30.27 17.29
CA GLY A 404 0.48 30.75 18.52
C GLY A 404 0.60 29.69 19.64
N MET A 405 0.09 28.49 19.45
CA MET A 405 0.24 27.40 20.45
C MET A 405 1.51 26.57 20.27
N ILE A 406 2.18 26.71 19.13
CA ILE A 406 3.50 26.13 18.81
C ILE A 406 4.37 27.19 18.13
N ASP A 407 5.62 26.84 17.81
CA ASP A 407 6.50 27.74 17.07
C ASP A 407 5.96 28.05 15.66
N LYS A 408 6.33 29.23 15.18
CA LYS A 408 5.81 29.78 13.93
C LYS A 408 6.19 28.93 12.71
N GLU A 409 7.44 28.43 12.67
CA GLU A 409 7.97 27.71 11.51
C GLU A 409 7.16 26.44 11.23
N ARG A 410 6.97 25.58 12.24
CA ARG A 410 6.20 24.34 12.08
C ARG A 410 4.72 24.61 11.84
N PHE A 411 4.18 25.67 12.48
CA PHE A 411 2.79 26.06 12.27
C PHE A 411 2.52 26.45 10.81
N GLU A 412 3.33 27.36 10.26
CA GLU A 412 3.17 27.87 8.89
C GLU A 412 3.43 26.79 7.85
N HIS A 413 4.41 25.91 8.07
CA HIS A 413 4.66 24.78 7.16
C HIS A 413 3.47 23.83 7.06
N VAL A 414 2.89 23.41 8.18
CA VAL A 414 1.71 22.55 8.19
C VAL A 414 0.48 23.27 7.62
N GLN A 415 0.30 24.57 7.93
CA GLN A 415 -0.78 25.38 7.35
C GLN A 415 -0.71 25.43 5.82
N TYR A 416 0.51 25.61 5.27
CA TYR A 416 0.74 25.59 3.84
C TYR A 416 0.38 24.22 3.22
N LYS A 417 0.86 23.13 3.83
CA LYS A 417 0.57 21.78 3.35
C LYS A 417 -0.92 21.44 3.37
N LEU A 418 -1.64 21.82 4.42
CA LEU A 418 -3.10 21.65 4.49
C LEU A 418 -3.85 22.49 3.44
N LYS A 419 -3.30 23.66 3.06
CA LYS A 419 -3.86 24.46 1.97
C LYS A 419 -3.69 23.74 0.63
N VAL A 420 -2.48 23.22 0.34
CA VAL A 420 -2.22 22.42 -0.86
C VAL A 420 -3.16 21.22 -0.91
N GLN A 421 -3.26 20.47 0.19
CA GLN A 421 -4.17 19.31 0.27
C GLN A 421 -5.64 19.70 0.02
N ALA A 422 -6.10 20.86 0.48
CA ALA A 422 -7.47 21.32 0.25
C ALA A 422 -7.73 21.67 -1.23
N GLU A 423 -6.75 22.23 -1.92
CA GLU A 423 -6.80 22.51 -3.36
C GLU A 423 -6.78 21.20 -4.16
N ASP A 424 -5.90 20.27 -3.80
CA ASP A 424 -5.79 18.95 -4.43
C ASP A 424 -7.02 18.07 -4.21
N ALA A 425 -7.62 18.10 -3.02
CA ALA A 425 -8.84 17.37 -2.75
C ALA A 425 -10.02 17.81 -3.65
N ILE A 426 -10.09 19.11 -3.96
CA ILE A 426 -11.06 19.65 -4.92
C ILE A 426 -10.76 19.16 -6.34
N TRP A 427 -9.48 19.18 -6.73
CA TRP A 427 -9.03 18.66 -8.02
C TRP A 427 -9.38 17.17 -8.18
N TRP A 428 -9.06 16.35 -7.19
CA TRP A 428 -9.37 14.91 -7.18
C TRP A 428 -10.89 14.68 -7.30
N ARG A 429 -11.71 15.34 -6.47
CA ARG A 429 -13.16 15.27 -6.52
C ARG A 429 -13.69 15.61 -7.91
N ASP A 430 -13.32 16.77 -8.42
CA ASP A 430 -13.85 17.26 -9.69
C ASP A 430 -13.45 16.34 -10.85
N ALA A 431 -12.19 15.92 -10.90
CA ALA A 431 -11.70 15.03 -11.94
C ALA A 431 -12.43 13.67 -11.94
N CYS A 432 -12.58 13.05 -10.77
CA CYS A 432 -13.22 11.74 -10.67
C CYS A 432 -14.75 11.84 -10.90
N VAL A 433 -15.42 12.78 -10.24
CA VAL A 433 -16.88 12.93 -10.37
C VAL A 433 -17.28 13.28 -11.80
N LEU A 434 -16.63 14.27 -12.43
CA LEU A 434 -16.92 14.64 -13.81
C LEU A 434 -16.60 13.51 -14.80
N TYR A 435 -15.52 12.78 -14.57
CA TYR A 435 -15.17 11.64 -15.41
C TYR A 435 -16.23 10.52 -15.31
N PHE A 436 -16.58 10.09 -14.10
CA PHE A 436 -17.59 9.04 -13.89
C PHE A 436 -18.99 9.48 -14.33
N GLN A 437 -19.30 10.78 -14.25
CA GLN A 437 -20.56 11.32 -14.77
C GLN A 437 -20.73 11.08 -16.27
N THR A 438 -19.64 10.99 -17.05
CA THR A 438 -19.74 10.67 -18.49
C THR A 438 -20.29 9.27 -18.77
N PHE A 439 -20.24 8.37 -17.81
CA PHE A 439 -20.79 7.01 -17.89
C PHE A 439 -22.16 6.89 -17.23
N SER A 440 -22.30 7.42 -16.01
CA SER A 440 -23.56 7.34 -15.26
C SER A 440 -24.68 8.15 -15.92
N GLU A 441 -24.32 9.25 -16.59
CA GLU A 441 -25.27 10.25 -17.13
C GLU A 441 -26.24 10.81 -16.07
N MET A 442 -25.95 10.61 -14.76
CA MET A 442 -26.74 11.08 -13.63
C MET A 442 -26.28 12.46 -13.16
N ALA A 443 -27.22 13.24 -12.63
CA ALA A 443 -26.91 14.58 -12.14
C ALA A 443 -26.16 14.50 -10.79
N ILE A 444 -25.21 15.41 -10.56
CA ILE A 444 -24.66 15.64 -9.23
C ILE A 444 -25.78 16.18 -8.33
N PRO A 445 -25.98 15.67 -7.10
CA PRO A 445 -27.00 16.13 -6.16
C PRO A 445 -27.07 17.66 -6.05
N SER A 446 -28.29 18.21 -6.08
CA SER A 446 -28.49 19.67 -6.27
C SER A 446 -28.03 20.53 -5.11
N GLU A 447 -27.97 19.97 -3.91
CA GLU A 447 -27.53 20.60 -2.65
C GLU A 447 -26.01 20.72 -2.53
N LEU A 448 -25.25 19.99 -3.33
CA LEU A 448 -23.79 20.04 -3.34
C LEU A 448 -23.27 21.23 -4.15
N GLU A 449 -22.12 21.75 -3.77
CA GLU A 449 -21.43 22.77 -4.58
C GLU A 449 -21.12 22.22 -5.98
N ARG A 450 -21.11 23.07 -6.99
CA ARG A 450 -20.77 22.64 -8.35
C ARG A 450 -19.26 22.47 -8.48
N PRO A 451 -18.78 21.49 -9.30
CA PRO A 451 -17.37 21.41 -9.67
C PRO A 451 -16.86 22.76 -10.16
N VAL A 452 -15.65 23.12 -9.78
CA VAL A 452 -15.00 24.38 -10.17
C VAL A 452 -14.11 24.21 -11.39
N HIS A 453 -13.76 22.98 -11.73
CA HIS A 453 -12.94 22.64 -12.90
C HIS A 453 -13.82 22.12 -14.04
N ASP A 454 -13.31 22.25 -15.26
CA ASP A 454 -13.87 21.63 -16.47
C ASP A 454 -13.14 20.32 -16.78
N LEU A 455 -13.88 19.29 -17.19
CA LEU A 455 -13.32 17.96 -17.44
C LEU A 455 -12.30 17.97 -18.59
N GLU A 456 -12.56 18.73 -19.66
CA GLU A 456 -11.63 18.77 -20.81
C GLU A 456 -10.35 19.55 -20.48
N GLU A 457 -10.43 20.56 -19.60
CA GLU A 457 -9.22 21.21 -19.05
C GLU A 457 -8.43 20.25 -18.17
N LEU A 458 -9.10 19.48 -17.29
CA LEU A 458 -8.45 18.49 -16.42
C LEU A 458 -7.75 17.38 -17.20
N LYS A 459 -8.30 16.92 -18.31
CA LYS A 459 -7.67 15.92 -19.20
C LYS A 459 -6.42 16.43 -19.91
N GLN A 460 -6.21 17.71 -19.97
CA GLN A 460 -5.04 18.33 -20.60
C GLN A 460 -3.93 18.68 -19.61
N LEU A 461 -4.16 18.49 -18.31
CA LEU A 461 -3.14 18.73 -17.30
C LEU A 461 -2.00 17.72 -17.46
N GLU A 462 -0.84 18.23 -17.84
CA GLU A 462 0.41 17.47 -17.78
C GLU A 462 1.05 17.69 -16.40
N PHE A 463 1.29 16.64 -15.67
CA PHE A 463 1.90 16.69 -14.36
C PHE A 463 3.38 16.32 -14.46
N ASP A 464 4.25 17.30 -14.28
CA ASP A 464 5.70 17.09 -14.32
C ASP A 464 6.28 17.02 -12.90
N MET A 465 6.58 15.80 -12.44
CA MET A 465 7.18 15.53 -11.13
C MET A 465 8.62 16.08 -10.99
N THR A 466 9.28 16.44 -12.10
CA THR A 466 10.67 16.93 -12.03
C THR A 466 10.78 18.34 -11.50
N HIS A 467 9.70 19.08 -11.42
CA HIS A 467 9.63 20.48 -11.00
C HIS A 467 9.04 20.72 -9.60
N HIS A 468 8.67 19.67 -8.88
CA HIS A 468 8.26 19.76 -7.47
C HIS A 468 9.49 19.66 -6.55
N ASN A 469 10.23 20.76 -6.40
CA ASN A 469 11.28 20.97 -5.40
C ASN A 469 10.82 21.97 -4.35
#